data_85ee1882abb4d2f824a0da1c2ebd89e0
#
_entry.id   85ee1882abb4d2f824a0da1c2ebd89e0
#
_cell.length_a   1.000
_cell.length_b   1.000
_cell.length_c   1.000
_cell.angle_alpha   90.00
_cell.angle_beta   90.00
_cell.angle_gamma   90.00
#
_symmetry.space_group_name_H-M   'P 1'
#
loop_
_entity.id
_entity.type
_entity.pdbx_description
1 polymer ?
#
loop_
_entity_poly.entity_id
_entity_poly.type
_entity_poly.pdbx_seq_one_letter_code
_entity_poly.pdbx_strand_id
1 'polypeptide(L)'
;KLASDMNAGRTGLTEAQARDAGYDAVSITCVTDDKAHYYPGAASFVIKLIADRASRKLLGIQAVGAGEVDKLVDIAVTGIALGAAIDDFNTLDFAYAPPFSTAIHPFVQACYILENKLSGEYVSMTPAEYAAGAAKGYKVIDVLPAPKIPGAQWVDLSKVNGPIEGLDKDEK
;
A
#
# COMPACT_ATOMS: atom_id res chain seq x y z
N LYS A 1 0.14 -7.77 -19.95
CA LYS A 1 -1.25 -8.05 -19.60
C LYS A 1 -1.33 -9.52 -19.15
N LEU A 2 -1.93 -9.76 -17.99
CA LEU A 2 -2.26 -11.10 -17.54
C LEU A 2 -3.51 -11.62 -18.30
N ALA A 3 -3.82 -12.90 -18.13
CA ALA A 3 -5.07 -13.44 -18.69
C ALA A 3 -6.28 -12.64 -18.17
N SER A 4 -7.30 -12.47 -19.02
CA SER A 4 -8.49 -11.64 -18.75
C SER A 4 -8.19 -10.14 -18.64
N ASP A 5 -8.86 -9.45 -17.72
CA ASP A 5 -8.84 -7.99 -17.59
C ASP A 5 -7.83 -7.45 -16.59
N MET A 6 -6.93 -8.32 -16.08
CA MET A 6 -5.90 -7.93 -15.11
C MET A 6 -4.58 -7.59 -15.79
N ASN A 7 -3.94 -6.52 -15.34
CA ASN A 7 -2.59 -6.11 -15.69
C ASN A 7 -1.68 -6.28 -14.49
N ALA A 8 -0.41 -6.58 -14.72
CA ALA A 8 0.62 -6.55 -13.70
C ALA A 8 1.87 -5.89 -14.25
N GLY A 9 2.55 -5.15 -13.40
CA GLY A 9 3.79 -4.46 -13.74
C GLY A 9 4.69 -4.29 -12.53
N ARG A 10 5.98 -4.12 -12.79
CA ARG A 10 6.97 -3.81 -11.76
C ARG A 10 8.16 -3.06 -12.35
N THR A 11 8.85 -2.31 -11.50
CA THR A 11 10.18 -1.76 -11.78
C THR A 11 11.00 -1.65 -10.49
N GLY A 12 12.30 -1.46 -10.62
CA GLY A 12 13.21 -1.39 -9.49
C GLY A 12 13.38 -2.72 -8.75
N LEU A 13 13.73 -2.65 -7.48
CA LEU A 13 14.03 -3.78 -6.63
C LEU A 13 12.75 -4.33 -5.97
N THR A 14 12.66 -5.64 -5.84
CA THR A 14 11.75 -6.25 -4.87
C THR A 14 12.28 -6.00 -3.46
N GLU A 15 11.43 -6.17 -2.44
CA GLU A 15 11.85 -6.00 -1.04
C GLU A 15 13.00 -6.93 -0.66
N ALA A 16 12.98 -8.18 -1.14
CA ALA A 16 14.08 -9.13 -0.93
C ALA A 16 15.37 -8.64 -1.62
N GLN A 17 15.29 -8.27 -2.90
CA GLN A 17 16.45 -7.74 -3.63
C GLN A 17 17.02 -6.46 -2.99
N ALA A 18 16.17 -5.59 -2.45
CA ALA A 18 16.62 -4.39 -1.76
C ALA A 18 17.39 -4.73 -0.48
N ARG A 19 16.88 -5.68 0.32
CA ARG A 19 17.60 -6.18 1.51
C ARG A 19 18.90 -6.88 1.17
N ASP A 20 18.90 -7.72 0.14
CA ASP A 20 20.11 -8.41 -0.34
C ASP A 20 21.17 -7.41 -0.85
N ALA A 21 20.73 -6.27 -1.39
CA ALA A 21 21.60 -5.16 -1.81
C ALA A 21 22.07 -4.25 -0.66
N GLY A 22 21.66 -4.54 0.60
CA GLY A 22 22.09 -3.83 1.78
C GLY A 22 21.26 -2.61 2.17
N TYR A 23 20.10 -2.38 1.53
CA TYR A 23 19.17 -1.33 1.93
C TYR A 23 18.36 -1.71 3.18
N ASP A 24 18.06 -0.74 4.04
CA ASP A 24 17.03 -0.88 5.07
C ASP A 24 15.64 -0.71 4.42
N ALA A 25 15.22 -1.76 3.71
CA ALA A 25 14.03 -1.72 2.89
C ALA A 25 12.75 -1.73 3.73
N VAL A 26 11.95 -0.69 3.57
CA VAL A 26 10.59 -0.56 4.11
C VAL A 26 9.59 -0.65 2.97
N SER A 27 8.51 -1.39 3.16
CA SER A 27 7.47 -1.52 2.16
C SER A 27 6.07 -1.37 2.74
N ILE A 28 5.15 -0.97 1.88
CA ILE A 28 3.70 -1.04 2.14
C ILE A 28 3.03 -1.86 1.03
N THR A 29 1.86 -2.38 1.35
CA THR A 29 0.92 -2.88 0.35
C THR A 29 -0.41 -2.19 0.60
N CYS A 30 -0.95 -1.53 -0.41
CA CYS A 30 -2.23 -0.84 -0.31
C CYS A 30 -3.12 -1.15 -1.51
N VAL A 31 -4.40 -0.86 -1.34
CA VAL A 31 -5.41 -0.91 -2.41
C VAL A 31 -5.87 0.52 -2.65
N THR A 32 -5.82 0.96 -3.91
CA THR A 32 -6.28 2.28 -4.33
C THR A 32 -7.11 2.13 -5.61
N ASP A 33 -7.96 3.10 -5.90
CA ASP A 33 -8.75 3.09 -7.13
C ASP A 33 -7.99 3.78 -8.28
N ASP A 34 -8.19 3.29 -9.50
CA ASP A 34 -7.59 3.87 -10.72
C ASP A 34 -8.21 5.21 -11.08
N LYS A 35 -9.49 5.41 -10.75
CA LYS A 35 -10.28 6.62 -10.96
C LYS A 35 -11.38 6.71 -9.89
N ALA A 36 -12.16 7.77 -9.90
CA ALA A 36 -13.27 7.92 -8.96
C ALA A 36 -14.20 6.69 -9.00
N HIS A 37 -14.52 6.12 -7.84
CA HIS A 37 -15.26 4.85 -7.72
C HIS A 37 -16.64 4.88 -8.38
N TYR A 38 -17.26 6.05 -8.49
CA TYR A 38 -18.55 6.26 -9.17
C TYR A 38 -18.43 6.37 -10.69
N TYR A 39 -17.21 6.43 -11.24
CA TYR A 39 -17.00 6.56 -12.68
C TYR A 39 -17.11 5.17 -13.35
N PRO A 40 -17.81 5.08 -14.50
CA PRO A 40 -17.95 3.80 -15.20
C PRO A 40 -16.62 3.15 -15.52
N GLY A 41 -16.49 1.88 -15.18
CA GLY A 41 -15.27 1.11 -15.39
C GLY A 41 -14.15 1.40 -14.37
N ALA A 42 -14.48 2.04 -13.24
CA ALA A 42 -13.52 2.17 -12.14
C ALA A 42 -13.05 0.80 -11.66
N ALA A 43 -11.77 0.69 -11.36
CA ALA A 43 -11.12 -0.53 -10.92
C ALA A 43 -10.07 -0.22 -9.85
N SER A 44 -9.75 -1.23 -9.04
CA SER A 44 -8.74 -1.06 -7.99
C SER A 44 -7.39 -1.59 -8.42
N PHE A 45 -6.34 -0.96 -7.90
CA PHE A 45 -4.97 -1.45 -7.91
C PHE A 45 -4.58 -2.02 -6.56
N VAL A 46 -3.82 -3.10 -6.54
CA VAL A 46 -2.99 -3.49 -5.40
C VAL A 46 -1.57 -3.03 -5.71
N ILE A 47 -1.05 -2.14 -4.89
CA ILE A 47 0.26 -1.53 -5.07
C ILE A 47 1.15 -1.94 -3.89
N LYS A 48 2.34 -2.49 -4.19
CA LYS A 48 3.43 -2.62 -3.23
C LYS A 48 4.52 -1.61 -3.60
N LEU A 49 4.82 -0.68 -2.68
CA LEU A 49 5.85 0.32 -2.83
C LEU A 49 6.99 0.05 -1.85
N ILE A 50 8.23 0.23 -2.29
CA ILE A 50 9.43 -0.08 -1.52
C ILE A 50 10.35 1.14 -1.53
N ALA A 51 10.83 1.54 -0.34
CA ALA A 51 11.82 2.60 -0.16
C ALA A 51 12.93 2.19 0.81
N ASP A 52 14.05 2.88 0.75
CA ASP A 52 15.09 2.81 1.77
C ASP A 52 14.73 3.71 2.96
N ARG A 53 14.82 3.19 4.18
CA ARG A 53 14.45 3.94 5.40
C ARG A 53 15.31 5.19 5.59
N ALA A 54 16.62 5.07 5.38
CA ALA A 54 17.56 6.11 5.71
C ALA A 54 17.52 7.27 4.69
N SER A 55 17.56 6.97 3.40
CA SER A 55 17.55 7.97 2.34
C SER A 55 16.15 8.36 1.88
N ARG A 56 15.12 7.61 2.27
CA ARG A 56 13.74 7.71 1.81
C ARG A 56 13.56 7.54 0.29
N LYS A 57 14.61 7.13 -0.42
CA LYS A 57 14.57 6.94 -1.88
C LYS A 57 13.66 5.81 -2.27
N LEU A 58 12.91 6.02 -3.34
CA LEU A 58 12.12 4.98 -3.99
C LEU A 58 13.04 3.91 -4.55
N LEU A 59 12.85 2.66 -4.14
CA LEU A 59 13.62 1.51 -4.59
C LEU A 59 12.89 0.64 -5.60
N GLY A 60 11.57 0.58 -5.51
CA GLY A 60 10.79 -0.25 -6.42
C GLY A 60 9.29 -0.20 -6.19
N ILE A 61 8.56 -0.68 -7.21
CA ILE A 61 7.11 -0.85 -7.20
C ILE A 61 6.74 -2.20 -7.79
N GLN A 62 5.66 -2.77 -7.28
CA GLN A 62 4.90 -3.88 -7.87
C GLN A 62 3.43 -3.46 -7.85
N ALA A 63 2.75 -3.58 -8.98
CA ALA A 63 1.34 -3.23 -9.08
C ALA A 63 0.57 -4.27 -9.89
N VAL A 64 -0.67 -4.52 -9.47
CA VAL A 64 -1.60 -5.40 -10.17
C VAL A 64 -3.01 -4.83 -10.06
N GLY A 65 -3.77 -4.88 -11.14
CA GLY A 65 -5.15 -4.41 -11.18
C GLY A 65 -5.72 -4.39 -12.59
N ALA A 66 -6.99 -4.07 -12.73
CA ALA A 66 -7.66 -4.00 -14.02
C ALA A 66 -7.38 -2.68 -14.78
N GLY A 67 -6.89 -1.65 -14.08
CA GLY A 67 -6.61 -0.34 -14.66
C GLY A 67 -5.23 -0.21 -15.33
N GLU A 68 -4.78 1.01 -15.50
CA GLU A 68 -3.54 1.39 -16.20
C GLU A 68 -2.32 1.21 -15.28
N VAL A 69 -1.93 -0.03 -15.01
CA VAL A 69 -0.78 -0.39 -14.17
C VAL A 69 0.54 0.14 -14.74
N ASP A 70 0.66 0.23 -16.05
CA ASP A 70 1.81 0.80 -16.76
C ASP A 70 2.09 2.23 -16.32
N LYS A 71 1.07 3.08 -16.18
CA LYS A 71 1.20 4.46 -15.68
C LYS A 71 1.91 4.51 -14.31
N LEU A 72 1.53 3.63 -13.38
CA LEU A 72 2.16 3.56 -12.05
C LEU A 72 3.63 3.15 -12.15
N VAL A 73 3.93 2.20 -13.05
CA VAL A 73 5.30 1.71 -13.29
C VAL A 73 6.17 2.80 -13.91
N ASP A 74 5.66 3.53 -14.91
CA ASP A 74 6.42 4.58 -15.60
C ASP A 74 6.75 5.77 -14.68
N ILE A 75 5.82 6.13 -13.77
CA ILE A 75 6.10 7.12 -12.72
C ILE A 75 7.25 6.63 -11.83
N ALA A 76 7.20 5.38 -11.40
CA ALA A 76 8.25 4.81 -10.55
C ALA A 76 9.59 4.68 -11.30
N VAL A 77 9.59 4.30 -12.58
CA VAL A 77 10.82 4.27 -13.43
C VAL A 77 11.48 5.64 -13.41
N THR A 78 10.72 6.68 -13.68
CA THR A 78 11.21 8.06 -13.69
C THR A 78 11.77 8.47 -12.33
N GLY A 79 11.03 8.22 -11.26
CA GLY A 79 11.45 8.54 -9.90
C GLY A 79 12.75 7.82 -9.51
N ILE A 80 12.84 6.51 -9.78
CA ILE A 80 14.05 5.72 -9.47
C ILE A 80 15.25 6.23 -10.29
N ALA A 81 15.06 6.51 -11.57
CA ALA A 81 16.13 7.00 -12.44
C ALA A 81 16.69 8.36 -12.00
N LEU A 82 15.83 9.21 -11.43
CA LEU A 82 16.20 10.52 -10.89
C LEU A 82 16.66 10.46 -9.42
N GLY A 83 16.59 9.31 -8.76
CA GLY A 83 16.94 9.14 -7.35
C GLY A 83 15.98 9.85 -6.40
N ALA A 84 14.72 9.98 -6.79
CA ALA A 84 13.69 10.66 -6.01
C ALA A 84 13.42 9.97 -4.67
N ALA A 85 13.22 10.75 -3.62
CA ALA A 85 12.67 10.31 -2.35
C ALA A 85 11.13 10.21 -2.44
N ILE A 86 10.53 9.45 -1.53
CA ILE A 86 9.06 9.30 -1.48
C ILE A 86 8.38 10.66 -1.32
N ASP A 87 8.98 11.57 -0.56
CA ASP A 87 8.46 12.91 -0.29
C ASP A 87 8.38 13.80 -1.54
N ASP A 88 9.27 13.57 -2.51
CA ASP A 88 9.31 14.37 -3.75
C ASP A 88 8.02 14.21 -4.58
N PHE A 89 7.33 13.07 -4.45
CA PHE A 89 6.09 12.81 -5.18
C PHE A 89 4.87 13.55 -4.61
N ASN A 90 4.92 14.01 -3.36
CA ASN A 90 3.79 14.63 -2.68
C ASN A 90 3.39 15.99 -3.27
N THR A 91 4.32 16.65 -3.96
CA THR A 91 4.13 17.98 -4.53
C THR A 91 3.98 17.97 -6.06
N LEU A 92 3.99 16.78 -6.68
CA LEU A 92 3.86 16.69 -8.13
C LEU A 92 2.41 16.89 -8.55
N ASP A 93 2.23 17.73 -9.55
CA ASP A 93 0.93 18.01 -10.16
C ASP A 93 0.63 16.99 -11.27
N PHE A 94 0.11 15.82 -10.84
CA PHE A 94 -0.28 14.78 -11.78
C PHE A 94 -1.55 15.14 -12.54
N ALA A 95 -1.62 14.75 -13.81
CA ALA A 95 -2.81 14.94 -14.62
C ALA A 95 -4.03 14.29 -13.98
N TYR A 96 -5.08 15.09 -13.77
CA TYR A 96 -6.33 14.68 -13.18
C TYR A 96 -7.53 15.05 -14.04
N ALA A 97 -8.37 14.06 -14.26
CA ALA A 97 -9.78 14.22 -14.57
C ALA A 97 -10.49 12.92 -14.14
N PRO A 98 -11.80 12.96 -13.78
CA PRO A 98 -12.52 11.78 -13.27
C PRO A 98 -12.38 10.50 -14.11
N PRO A 99 -12.30 10.55 -15.46
CA PRO A 99 -12.10 9.37 -16.29
C PRO A 99 -10.69 8.73 -16.17
N PHE A 100 -9.68 9.47 -15.70
CA PHE A 100 -8.27 9.08 -15.83
C PHE A 100 -7.56 8.84 -14.52
N SER A 101 -8.03 9.42 -13.42
CA SER A 101 -7.39 9.28 -12.12
C SER A 101 -8.33 9.67 -10.98
N THR A 102 -7.98 9.32 -9.76
CA THR A 102 -8.51 9.94 -8.54
C THR A 102 -7.88 11.31 -8.32
N ALA A 103 -8.53 12.19 -7.56
CA ALA A 103 -8.03 13.55 -7.28
C ALA A 103 -6.64 13.56 -6.65
N ILE A 104 -6.37 12.62 -5.73
CA ILE A 104 -5.00 12.29 -5.30
C ILE A 104 -4.61 11.06 -6.11
N HIS A 105 -3.59 11.19 -6.94
CA HIS A 105 -3.14 10.12 -7.82
C HIS A 105 -2.82 8.83 -7.03
N PRO A 106 -3.19 7.62 -7.50
CA PRO A 106 -2.98 6.36 -6.77
C PRO A 106 -1.54 6.12 -6.32
N PHE A 107 -0.57 6.53 -7.14
CA PHE A 107 0.84 6.47 -6.78
C PHE A 107 1.18 7.36 -5.58
N VAL A 108 0.63 8.58 -5.53
CA VAL A 108 0.83 9.53 -4.42
C VAL A 108 0.17 9.02 -3.14
N GLN A 109 -1.02 8.41 -3.24
CA GLN A 109 -1.66 7.76 -2.10
C GLN A 109 -0.75 6.67 -1.49
N ALA A 110 -0.12 5.85 -2.33
CA ALA A 110 0.85 4.85 -1.87
C ALA A 110 2.09 5.50 -1.23
N CYS A 111 2.57 6.64 -1.78
CA CYS A 111 3.66 7.41 -1.17
C CYS A 111 3.29 7.91 0.22
N TYR A 112 2.11 8.50 0.42
CA TYR A 112 1.64 8.97 1.73
C TYR A 112 1.57 7.83 2.77
N ILE A 113 1.08 6.66 2.39
CA ILE A 113 1.02 5.50 3.29
C ILE A 113 2.44 5.04 3.68
N LEU A 114 3.36 5.00 2.71
CA LEU A 114 4.74 4.62 2.97
C LEU A 114 5.47 5.67 3.83
N GLU A 115 5.22 6.96 3.59
CA GLU A 115 5.72 8.06 4.41
C GLU A 115 5.26 7.95 5.86
N ASN A 116 3.96 7.75 6.10
CA ASN A 116 3.42 7.54 7.43
C ASN A 116 4.05 6.33 8.14
N LYS A 117 4.36 5.26 7.39
CA LYS A 117 5.10 4.11 7.92
C LYS A 117 6.54 4.46 8.27
N LEU A 118 7.22 5.24 7.43
CA LEU A 118 8.60 5.67 7.66
C LEU A 118 8.71 6.64 8.85
N SER A 119 7.72 7.51 9.05
CA SER A 119 7.66 8.44 10.20
C SER A 119 7.21 7.77 11.50
N GLY A 120 6.66 6.55 11.44
CA GLY A 120 6.13 5.84 12.60
C GLY A 120 4.67 6.18 12.95
N GLU A 121 4.01 7.04 12.19
CA GLU A 121 2.59 7.38 12.37
C GLU A 121 1.66 6.24 11.94
N TYR A 122 2.12 5.39 11.06
CA TYR A 122 1.42 4.18 10.63
C TYR A 122 2.25 2.94 10.94
N VAL A 123 1.84 2.16 11.92
CA VAL A 123 2.47 0.88 12.26
C VAL A 123 1.77 -0.23 11.51
N SER A 124 2.49 -0.92 10.65
CA SER A 124 1.95 -2.03 9.87
C SER A 124 3.00 -3.12 9.66
N MET A 125 2.54 -4.32 9.45
CA MET A 125 3.35 -5.45 9.03
C MET A 125 2.90 -5.96 7.67
N THR A 126 3.82 -6.51 6.92
CA THR A 126 3.52 -7.18 5.65
C THR A 126 2.90 -8.56 5.91
N PRO A 127 2.19 -9.16 4.94
CA PRO A 127 1.71 -10.53 5.04
C PRO A 127 2.83 -11.54 5.36
N ALA A 128 4.04 -11.33 4.83
CA ALA A 128 5.19 -12.18 5.10
C ALA A 128 5.65 -12.06 6.55
N GLU A 129 5.71 -10.85 7.11
CA GLU A 129 6.04 -10.60 8.52
C GLU A 129 4.97 -11.20 9.44
N TYR A 130 3.68 -11.07 9.10
CA TYR A 130 2.60 -11.71 9.83
C TYR A 130 2.75 -13.23 9.83
N ALA A 131 2.99 -13.84 8.68
CA ALA A 131 3.20 -15.28 8.55
C ALA A 131 4.45 -15.76 9.30
N ALA A 132 5.49 -14.91 9.41
CA ALA A 132 6.69 -15.17 10.20
C ALA A 132 6.48 -14.96 11.72
N GLY A 133 5.29 -14.58 12.17
CA GLY A 133 4.94 -14.45 13.58
C GLY A 133 5.16 -13.05 14.17
N ALA A 134 5.29 -12.01 13.34
CA ALA A 134 5.46 -10.64 13.84
C ALA A 134 4.28 -10.15 14.70
N ALA A 135 3.10 -10.76 14.56
CA ALA A 135 1.94 -10.48 15.39
C ALA A 135 1.91 -11.23 16.75
N LYS A 136 2.98 -11.97 17.08
CA LYS A 136 3.04 -12.68 18.36
C LYS A 136 2.98 -11.68 19.52
N GLY A 137 2.02 -11.88 20.43
CA GLY A 137 1.77 -11.00 21.57
C GLY A 137 0.80 -9.85 21.26
N TYR A 138 0.30 -9.76 20.02
CA TYR A 138 -0.76 -8.86 19.65
C TYR A 138 -2.11 -9.58 19.67
N LYS A 139 -3.15 -8.87 20.06
CA LYS A 139 -4.53 -9.31 19.85
C LYS A 139 -4.93 -8.98 18.40
N VAL A 140 -5.22 -10.01 17.64
CA VAL A 140 -5.60 -9.85 16.23
C VAL A 140 -7.11 -9.63 16.13
N ILE A 141 -7.49 -8.51 15.51
CA ILE A 141 -8.88 -8.13 15.29
C ILE A 141 -9.15 -8.10 13.79
N ASP A 142 -10.17 -8.83 13.36
CA ASP A 142 -10.63 -8.83 11.98
C ASP A 142 -11.83 -7.87 11.85
N VAL A 143 -11.66 -6.82 11.07
CA VAL A 143 -12.68 -5.78 10.83
C VAL A 143 -13.25 -5.83 9.41
N LEU A 144 -13.00 -6.90 8.68
CA LEU A 144 -13.58 -7.08 7.34
C LEU A 144 -15.12 -7.25 7.43
N PRO A 145 -15.85 -7.00 6.34
CA PRO A 145 -17.31 -7.16 6.29
C PRO A 145 -17.81 -8.55 6.72
N ALA A 146 -16.95 -9.56 6.59
CA ALA A 146 -17.15 -10.89 7.11
C ALA A 146 -15.82 -11.46 7.62
N PRO A 147 -15.83 -12.33 8.66
CA PRO A 147 -14.61 -12.87 9.25
C PRO A 147 -13.76 -13.62 8.20
N LYS A 148 -12.48 -13.28 8.10
CA LYS A 148 -11.52 -13.86 7.15
C LYS A 148 -10.25 -14.38 7.82
N ILE A 149 -9.88 -13.84 8.98
CA ILE A 149 -8.60 -14.15 9.64
C ILE A 149 -8.85 -15.23 10.70
N PRO A 150 -8.34 -16.47 10.52
CA PRO A 150 -8.52 -17.54 11.49
C PRO A 150 -7.93 -17.15 12.87
N GLY A 151 -8.72 -17.33 13.93
CA GLY A 151 -8.29 -17.04 15.30
C GLY A 151 -8.36 -15.58 15.71
N ALA A 152 -8.69 -14.66 14.81
CA ALA A 152 -8.92 -13.26 15.14
C ALA A 152 -10.30 -13.03 15.78
N GLN A 153 -10.40 -12.03 16.64
CA GLN A 153 -11.70 -11.54 17.10
C GLN A 153 -12.33 -10.73 15.98
N TRP A 154 -13.46 -11.19 15.45
CA TRP A 154 -14.16 -10.42 14.41
C TRP A 154 -15.01 -9.30 15.04
N VAL A 155 -14.95 -8.11 14.47
CA VAL A 155 -15.70 -6.92 14.90
C VAL A 155 -16.37 -6.28 13.69
N ASP A 156 -17.68 -6.22 13.71
CA ASP A 156 -18.47 -5.48 12.71
C ASP A 156 -18.42 -3.98 13.01
N LEU A 157 -17.55 -3.26 12.30
CA LEU A 157 -17.38 -1.81 12.51
C LEU A 157 -18.67 -1.01 12.33
N SER A 158 -19.64 -1.50 11.53
CA SER A 158 -20.92 -0.81 11.32
C SER A 158 -21.80 -0.78 12.57
N LYS A 159 -21.52 -1.63 13.55
CA LYS A 159 -22.25 -1.77 14.81
C LYS A 159 -21.53 -1.19 16.03
N VAL A 160 -20.31 -0.67 15.83
CA VAL A 160 -19.52 -0.13 16.94
C VAL A 160 -20.02 1.27 17.30
N ASN A 161 -20.53 1.43 18.53
CA ASN A 161 -21.02 2.70 19.09
C ASN A 161 -20.41 2.99 20.47
N GLY A 162 -19.22 2.47 20.78
CA GLY A 162 -18.57 2.65 22.08
C GLY A 162 -17.46 1.62 22.30
N PRO A 163 -17.07 1.38 23.55
CA PRO A 163 -16.07 0.37 23.88
C PRO A 163 -16.47 -1.01 23.35
N ILE A 164 -15.52 -1.72 22.79
CA ILE A 164 -15.73 -3.07 22.25
C ILE A 164 -15.43 -4.07 23.38
N GLU A 165 -16.37 -4.99 23.64
CA GLU A 165 -16.18 -6.02 24.63
C GLU A 165 -14.91 -6.85 24.38
N GLY A 166 -14.12 -7.05 25.43
CA GLY A 166 -12.87 -7.79 25.36
C GLY A 166 -11.72 -7.05 24.68
N LEU A 167 -11.85 -5.76 24.37
CA LEU A 167 -10.73 -4.91 23.91
C LEU A 167 -10.43 -3.83 24.94
N ASP A 168 -9.22 -3.85 25.45
CA ASP A 168 -8.68 -2.76 26.27
C ASP A 168 -7.85 -1.84 25.36
N LYS A 169 -8.02 -0.51 25.53
CA LYS A 169 -7.26 0.49 24.74
C LYS A 169 -5.74 0.43 24.97
N ASP A 170 -5.32 -0.15 26.09
CA ASP A 170 -3.91 -0.29 26.49
C ASP A 170 -3.35 -1.68 26.15
N GLU A 171 -4.16 -2.59 25.58
CA GLU A 171 -3.74 -3.92 25.10
C GLU A 171 -3.12 -3.81 23.69
N LYS A 172 -2.04 -4.58 23.44
CA LYS A 172 -1.39 -4.62 22.11
C LYS A 172 -2.09 -5.58 21.16
#